data_a4ec2e2b9f22561371104f9be19efe21
#
_entry.id   a4ec2e2b9f22561371104f9be19efe21
#
_cell.length_a   1.000
_cell.length_b   1.000
_cell.length_c   1.000
_cell.angle_alpha   90.00
_cell.angle_beta   90.00
_cell.angle_gamma   90.00
#
_symmetry.space_group_name_H-M   'P 1'
#
loop_
_entity.id
_entity.type
_entity.pdbx_description
1 polymer ?
#
loop_
_entity_poly.entity_id
_entity_poly.type
_entity_poly.pdbx_seq_one_letter_code
_entity_poly.pdbx_strand_id
1 'polypeptide(L)'
;MEYRIEKDTMGEVRVPADKYWAAQTERSFENFKIGNEIMPREITHAFGILKKAAAIANFNLGKLPEEKLKFISAACDEVISGKLNEHFPLVVWQTGSGTQSNMNANEVIANRGNELAGKKLLHPNDDINKSQSSNDTFPTAMHIAAVIAIEDHLFPAMELLVSTFKRLEKENEGIVKSGRTHLQDAVPIAFSQEISGWRAMIEKTEAQIKVSLAGLKELALGGTAVGTGLNAPEGFDEEVAKQVSVISGKEFVTSDNKYHALTSKDALVFTHGAMKALACNLMKIANDIRWLASGPRDGLGEIFIPENEPGSSIMPGKVNPTQCESMTMVAVQVMANDVAVSMGASQGNFELNVFMPVIIYNFLQSAKLLADGIVSFNNHCVTGIRANKEKMAHNLHNSLMLVTALNPYIGYENAAKTAKKAHKENISLKEACVSLGFLTAEKFDEVFHPEEMAYPRKK
;
A
#
# COMPACT_ATOMS: atom_id res chain seq x y z
N MET A 1 -23.13 -22.98 -25.83
CA MET A 1 -23.00 -22.92 -24.36
C MET A 1 -24.25 -23.53 -23.77
N GLU A 2 -24.14 -24.54 -22.91
CA GLU A 2 -25.29 -25.14 -22.25
C GLU A 2 -25.71 -24.28 -21.06
N TYR A 3 -27.02 -24.27 -20.77
CA TYR A 3 -27.61 -23.49 -19.68
C TYR A 3 -28.47 -24.39 -18.80
N ARG A 4 -28.49 -24.08 -17.51
CA ARG A 4 -29.46 -24.63 -16.56
C ARG A 4 -30.42 -23.53 -16.11
N ILE A 5 -31.58 -23.92 -15.64
CA ILE A 5 -32.58 -23.01 -15.07
C ILE A 5 -32.37 -22.96 -13.55
N GLU A 6 -32.12 -21.76 -13.04
CA GLU A 6 -32.08 -21.44 -11.62
C GLU A 6 -33.27 -20.54 -11.28
N LYS A 7 -33.65 -20.49 -10.01
CA LYS A 7 -34.81 -19.73 -9.56
C LYS A 7 -34.52 -18.96 -8.27
N ASP A 8 -34.96 -17.72 -8.23
CA ASP A 8 -35.01 -16.91 -7.02
C ASP A 8 -36.45 -16.37 -6.78
N THR A 9 -36.62 -15.45 -5.86
CA THR A 9 -37.91 -14.84 -5.52
C THR A 9 -38.54 -14.03 -6.66
N MET A 10 -37.76 -13.67 -7.69
CA MET A 10 -38.19 -12.90 -8.86
C MET A 10 -38.54 -13.81 -10.06
N GLY A 11 -38.30 -15.13 -9.95
CA GLY A 11 -38.59 -16.10 -10.99
C GLY A 11 -37.36 -16.83 -11.55
N GLU A 12 -37.54 -17.43 -12.73
CA GLU A 12 -36.53 -18.25 -13.38
C GLU A 12 -35.46 -17.41 -14.12
N VAL A 13 -34.23 -17.89 -14.09
CA VAL A 13 -33.09 -17.32 -14.79
C VAL A 13 -32.26 -18.43 -15.44
N ARG A 14 -31.74 -18.17 -16.64
CA ARG A 14 -30.83 -19.08 -17.34
C ARG A 14 -29.39 -18.78 -16.92
N VAL A 15 -28.74 -19.76 -16.32
CA VAL A 15 -27.36 -19.67 -15.86
C VAL A 15 -26.47 -20.63 -16.67
N PRO A 16 -25.25 -20.27 -17.08
CA PRO A 16 -24.35 -21.20 -17.76
C PRO A 16 -24.15 -22.47 -16.93
N ALA A 17 -24.30 -23.64 -17.56
CA ALA A 17 -24.35 -24.93 -16.87
C ALA A 17 -23.01 -25.29 -16.16
N ASP A 18 -21.89 -24.75 -16.66
CA ASP A 18 -20.53 -24.97 -16.14
C ASP A 18 -20.17 -24.04 -14.96
N LYS A 19 -21.04 -23.12 -14.54
CA LYS A 19 -20.78 -22.15 -13.47
C LYS A 19 -21.48 -22.55 -12.18
N TYR A 20 -20.81 -22.31 -11.04
CA TYR A 20 -21.39 -22.57 -9.71
C TYR A 20 -22.29 -21.45 -9.20
N TRP A 21 -22.23 -20.22 -9.75
CA TRP A 21 -23.17 -19.17 -9.36
C TRP A 21 -24.62 -19.52 -9.78
N ALA A 22 -25.61 -18.85 -9.18
CA ALA A 22 -27.01 -19.11 -9.44
C ALA A 22 -27.78 -17.82 -9.84
N ALA A 23 -29.07 -17.78 -9.59
CA ALA A 23 -29.98 -16.78 -10.13
C ALA A 23 -29.63 -15.33 -9.72
N GLN A 24 -29.30 -15.08 -8.45
CA GLN A 24 -29.02 -13.71 -8.00
C GLN A 24 -27.73 -13.15 -8.60
N THR A 25 -26.70 -13.96 -8.71
CA THR A 25 -25.44 -13.57 -9.36
C THR A 25 -25.67 -13.35 -10.87
N GLU A 26 -26.40 -14.20 -11.56
CA GLU A 26 -26.67 -14.04 -12.98
C GLU A 26 -27.43 -12.74 -13.26
N ARG A 27 -28.46 -12.41 -12.46
CA ARG A 27 -29.15 -11.12 -12.59
C ARG A 27 -28.21 -9.93 -12.43
N SER A 28 -27.32 -9.99 -11.46
CA SER A 28 -26.32 -8.94 -11.27
C SER A 28 -25.37 -8.83 -12.48
N PHE A 29 -24.90 -9.98 -12.96
CA PHE A 29 -24.03 -10.03 -14.15
C PHE A 29 -24.68 -9.46 -15.40
N GLU A 30 -25.98 -9.70 -15.57
CA GLU A 30 -26.76 -9.14 -16.69
C GLU A 30 -27.05 -7.65 -16.52
N ASN A 31 -27.37 -7.20 -15.30
CA ASN A 31 -27.85 -5.84 -15.03
C ASN A 31 -26.72 -4.80 -14.93
N PHE A 32 -25.52 -5.19 -14.49
CA PHE A 32 -24.42 -4.27 -14.23
C PHE A 32 -23.27 -4.44 -15.23
N LYS A 33 -23.55 -4.20 -16.50
CA LYS A 33 -22.53 -4.16 -17.58
C LYS A 33 -21.84 -2.79 -17.61
N ILE A 34 -21.11 -2.47 -16.54
CA ILE A 34 -20.50 -1.16 -16.29
C ILE A 34 -19.01 -1.36 -16.05
N GLY A 35 -18.16 -0.76 -16.89
CA GLY A 35 -16.71 -0.86 -16.80
C GLY A 35 -16.18 -2.29 -16.96
N ASN A 36 -14.94 -2.50 -16.57
CA ASN A 36 -14.26 -3.81 -16.60
C ASN A 36 -13.66 -4.19 -15.24
N GLU A 37 -13.86 -3.36 -14.22
CA GLU A 37 -13.32 -3.55 -12.89
C GLU A 37 -14.11 -4.64 -12.17
N ILE A 38 -13.57 -5.86 -12.18
CA ILE A 38 -14.14 -6.99 -11.46
C ILE A 38 -13.80 -6.85 -9.97
N MET A 39 -14.70 -7.33 -9.10
CA MET A 39 -14.47 -7.39 -7.66
C MET A 39 -13.11 -8.05 -7.36
N PRO A 40 -12.22 -7.41 -6.57
CA PRO A 40 -10.89 -7.94 -6.27
C PRO A 40 -10.92 -9.36 -5.73
N ARG A 41 -9.95 -10.18 -6.14
CA ARG A 41 -9.82 -11.57 -5.67
C ARG A 41 -9.59 -11.68 -4.17
N GLU A 42 -8.99 -10.67 -3.58
CA GLU A 42 -8.80 -10.52 -2.14
C GLU A 42 -10.15 -10.53 -1.39
N ILE A 43 -11.20 -9.94 -1.96
CA ILE A 43 -12.57 -9.99 -1.40
C ILE A 43 -13.17 -11.40 -1.55
N THR A 44 -12.96 -12.05 -2.70
CA THR A 44 -13.40 -13.44 -2.90
C THR A 44 -12.74 -14.37 -1.88
N HIS A 45 -11.44 -14.24 -1.69
CA HIS A 45 -10.68 -14.99 -0.69
C HIS A 45 -11.20 -14.73 0.74
N ALA A 46 -11.42 -13.45 1.08
CA ALA A 46 -11.97 -13.06 2.37
C ALA A 46 -13.37 -13.62 2.61
N PHE A 47 -14.23 -13.69 1.59
CA PHE A 47 -15.51 -14.39 1.70
C PHE A 47 -15.34 -15.88 1.98
N GLY A 48 -14.38 -16.55 1.37
CA GLY A 48 -14.06 -17.95 1.68
C GLY A 48 -13.73 -18.14 3.16
N ILE A 49 -12.87 -17.29 3.73
CA ILE A 49 -12.51 -17.29 5.15
C ILE A 49 -13.74 -17.02 6.01
N LEU A 50 -14.48 -15.97 5.72
CA LEU A 50 -15.67 -15.55 6.48
C LEU A 50 -16.74 -16.64 6.50
N LYS A 51 -17.08 -17.20 5.34
CA LYS A 51 -18.14 -18.23 5.23
C LYS A 51 -17.74 -19.53 5.92
N LYS A 52 -16.48 -19.92 5.84
CA LYS A 52 -15.96 -21.05 6.62
C LYS A 52 -16.05 -20.79 8.13
N ALA A 53 -15.60 -19.63 8.58
CA ALA A 53 -15.66 -19.22 9.98
C ALA A 53 -17.11 -19.18 10.51
N ALA A 54 -18.04 -18.60 9.72
CA ALA A 54 -19.47 -18.56 10.08
C ALA A 54 -20.11 -19.95 10.16
N ALA A 55 -19.75 -20.87 9.27
CA ALA A 55 -20.23 -22.25 9.30
C ALA A 55 -19.73 -22.97 10.55
N ILE A 56 -18.44 -22.82 10.91
CA ILE A 56 -17.87 -23.39 12.14
C ILE A 56 -18.55 -22.80 13.38
N ALA A 57 -18.73 -21.47 13.43
CA ALA A 57 -19.41 -20.81 14.54
C ALA A 57 -20.85 -21.30 14.70
N ASN A 58 -21.62 -21.42 13.61
CA ASN A 58 -22.98 -21.94 13.64
C ASN A 58 -23.02 -23.44 14.10
N PHE A 59 -22.01 -24.23 13.71
CA PHE A 59 -21.89 -25.61 14.19
C PHE A 59 -21.61 -25.65 15.70
N ASN A 60 -20.62 -24.90 16.17
CA ASN A 60 -20.24 -24.83 17.58
C ASN A 60 -21.41 -24.37 18.48
N LEU A 61 -22.27 -23.51 17.95
CA LEU A 61 -23.48 -23.00 18.62
C LEU A 61 -24.73 -23.90 18.39
N GLY A 62 -24.58 -25.09 17.78
CA GLY A 62 -25.66 -26.05 17.57
C GLY A 62 -26.70 -25.63 16.52
N LYS A 63 -26.35 -24.69 15.62
CA LYS A 63 -27.25 -24.16 14.58
C LYS A 63 -27.05 -24.79 13.20
N LEU A 64 -25.96 -25.51 12.99
CA LEU A 64 -25.61 -26.15 11.72
C LEU A 64 -25.20 -27.60 11.97
N PRO A 65 -25.76 -28.60 11.21
CA PRO A 65 -25.33 -29.99 11.31
C PRO A 65 -23.92 -30.24 10.80
N GLU A 66 -23.20 -31.19 11.38
CA GLU A 66 -21.82 -31.56 11.03
C GLU A 66 -21.68 -31.94 9.54
N GLU A 67 -22.66 -32.68 8.99
CA GLU A 67 -22.64 -33.04 7.56
C GLU A 67 -22.58 -31.80 6.66
N LYS A 68 -23.36 -30.77 6.97
CA LYS A 68 -23.36 -29.52 6.22
C LYS A 68 -22.05 -28.76 6.39
N LEU A 69 -21.53 -28.64 7.62
CA LEU A 69 -20.24 -28.01 7.92
C LEU A 69 -19.11 -28.62 7.08
N LYS A 70 -19.06 -29.94 6.96
CA LYS A 70 -18.04 -30.66 6.19
C LYS A 70 -17.96 -30.15 4.74
N PHE A 71 -19.08 -30.09 4.04
CA PHE A 71 -19.12 -29.72 2.64
C PHE A 71 -19.02 -28.20 2.41
N ILE A 72 -19.54 -27.39 3.34
CA ILE A 72 -19.31 -25.93 3.33
C ILE A 72 -17.82 -25.63 3.48
N SER A 73 -17.15 -26.22 4.46
CA SER A 73 -15.73 -26.02 4.71
C SER A 73 -14.89 -26.42 3.50
N ALA A 74 -15.17 -27.57 2.88
CA ALA A 74 -14.44 -28.04 1.71
C ALA A 74 -14.61 -27.08 0.51
N ALA A 75 -15.82 -26.58 0.25
CA ALA A 75 -16.06 -25.62 -0.80
C ALA A 75 -15.38 -24.25 -0.51
N CYS A 76 -15.42 -23.81 0.75
CA CYS A 76 -14.71 -22.60 1.18
C CYS A 76 -13.19 -22.70 0.98
N ASP A 77 -12.59 -23.87 1.26
CA ASP A 77 -11.15 -24.07 1.02
C ASP A 77 -10.78 -23.94 -0.46
N GLU A 78 -11.65 -24.38 -1.37
CA GLU A 78 -11.45 -24.16 -2.81
C GLU A 78 -11.61 -22.69 -3.19
N VAL A 79 -12.49 -21.92 -2.54
CA VAL A 79 -12.59 -20.45 -2.73
C VAL A 79 -11.33 -19.76 -2.20
N ILE A 80 -10.90 -20.11 -0.99
CA ILE A 80 -9.68 -19.54 -0.36
C ILE A 80 -8.44 -19.82 -1.22
N SER A 81 -8.32 -21.00 -1.78
CA SER A 81 -7.17 -21.37 -2.65
C SER A 81 -7.19 -20.69 -4.03
N GLY A 82 -8.29 -20.01 -4.38
CA GLY A 82 -8.48 -19.40 -5.70
C GLY A 82 -8.92 -20.37 -6.81
N LYS A 83 -9.13 -21.65 -6.51
CA LYS A 83 -9.54 -22.67 -7.49
C LYS A 83 -10.87 -22.33 -8.15
N LEU A 84 -11.74 -21.58 -7.45
CA LEU A 84 -13.08 -21.21 -7.94
C LEU A 84 -13.16 -19.76 -8.44
N ASN A 85 -12.04 -19.09 -8.71
CA ASN A 85 -12.01 -17.68 -9.09
C ASN A 85 -12.85 -17.34 -10.33
N GLU A 86 -12.99 -18.29 -11.28
CA GLU A 86 -13.80 -18.11 -12.52
C GLU A 86 -15.32 -18.05 -12.24
N HIS A 87 -15.73 -18.36 -11.03
CA HIS A 87 -17.14 -18.34 -10.61
C HIS A 87 -17.54 -17.03 -9.91
N PHE A 88 -16.66 -16.00 -9.92
CA PHE A 88 -16.89 -14.68 -9.34
C PHE A 88 -16.73 -13.59 -10.40
N PRO A 89 -17.75 -13.41 -11.27
CA PRO A 89 -17.66 -12.54 -12.45
C PRO A 89 -18.08 -11.11 -12.18
N LEU A 90 -18.59 -10.76 -10.99
CA LEU A 90 -19.27 -9.50 -10.75
C LEU A 90 -18.32 -8.30 -10.73
N VAL A 91 -18.78 -7.21 -11.34
CA VAL A 91 -18.05 -5.95 -11.34
C VAL A 91 -18.18 -5.21 -10.01
N VAL A 92 -17.25 -4.27 -9.77
CA VAL A 92 -17.29 -3.34 -8.63
C VAL A 92 -18.54 -2.47 -8.65
N TRP A 93 -18.99 -2.08 -9.84
CA TRP A 93 -20.15 -1.20 -10.10
C TRP A 93 -21.48 -1.94 -9.96
N GLN A 94 -21.70 -2.55 -8.79
CA GLN A 94 -22.90 -3.28 -8.39
C GLN A 94 -23.63 -2.55 -7.26
N THR A 95 -24.58 -3.20 -6.57
CA THR A 95 -25.21 -2.61 -5.40
C THR A 95 -24.18 -2.20 -4.35
N GLY A 96 -24.31 -1.00 -3.82
CA GLY A 96 -23.34 -0.39 -2.91
C GLY A 96 -23.17 -1.09 -1.56
N SER A 97 -24.12 -1.96 -1.18
CA SER A 97 -24.03 -2.82 0.01
C SER A 97 -23.18 -4.08 -0.20
N GLY A 98 -22.82 -4.41 -1.43
CA GLY A 98 -22.11 -5.64 -1.78
C GLY A 98 -22.97 -6.92 -1.70
N THR A 99 -24.29 -6.78 -1.66
CA THR A 99 -25.22 -7.92 -1.56
C THR A 99 -25.01 -8.96 -2.67
N GLN A 100 -24.79 -8.50 -3.92
CA GLN A 100 -24.56 -9.45 -5.01
C GLN A 100 -23.27 -10.24 -4.83
N SER A 101 -22.20 -9.64 -4.34
CA SER A 101 -20.95 -10.36 -4.03
C SER A 101 -21.13 -11.36 -2.90
N ASN A 102 -21.88 -10.99 -1.84
CA ASN A 102 -22.22 -11.94 -0.77
C ASN A 102 -23.03 -13.11 -1.31
N MET A 103 -24.04 -12.85 -2.16
CA MET A 103 -24.84 -13.91 -2.77
C MET A 103 -24.03 -14.74 -3.76
N ASN A 104 -23.12 -14.14 -4.51
CA ASN A 104 -22.21 -14.89 -5.37
C ASN A 104 -21.39 -15.91 -4.56
N ALA A 105 -20.81 -15.50 -3.43
CA ALA A 105 -20.12 -16.43 -2.53
C ALA A 105 -21.06 -17.52 -2.00
N ASN A 106 -22.26 -17.16 -1.55
CA ASN A 106 -23.24 -18.11 -1.04
C ASN A 106 -23.64 -19.15 -2.11
N GLU A 107 -23.94 -18.70 -3.32
CA GLU A 107 -24.36 -19.58 -4.43
C GLU A 107 -23.23 -20.51 -4.87
N VAL A 108 -22.01 -19.98 -5.04
CA VAL A 108 -20.85 -20.79 -5.43
C VAL A 108 -20.52 -21.85 -4.39
N ILE A 109 -20.48 -21.48 -3.10
CA ILE A 109 -20.18 -22.40 -2.01
C ILE A 109 -21.27 -23.48 -1.88
N ALA A 110 -22.56 -23.09 -1.97
CA ALA A 110 -23.66 -24.03 -1.90
C ALA A 110 -23.65 -25.05 -3.04
N ASN A 111 -23.49 -24.57 -4.29
CA ASN A 111 -23.51 -25.45 -5.46
C ASN A 111 -22.27 -26.34 -5.52
N ARG A 112 -21.08 -25.82 -5.21
CA ARG A 112 -19.87 -26.63 -5.12
C ARG A 112 -19.96 -27.67 -3.97
N GLY A 113 -20.47 -27.26 -2.82
CA GLY A 113 -20.69 -28.18 -1.69
C GLY A 113 -21.71 -29.29 -1.99
N ASN A 114 -22.77 -28.95 -2.74
CA ASN A 114 -23.75 -29.94 -3.22
C ASN A 114 -23.13 -30.95 -4.18
N GLU A 115 -22.27 -30.49 -5.10
CA GLU A 115 -21.55 -31.39 -6.00
C GLU A 115 -20.61 -32.32 -5.23
N LEU A 116 -19.85 -31.79 -4.26
CA LEU A 116 -18.96 -32.57 -3.40
C LEU A 116 -19.75 -33.59 -2.55
N ALA A 117 -20.98 -33.26 -2.14
CA ALA A 117 -21.86 -34.16 -1.38
C ALA A 117 -22.55 -35.21 -2.27
N GLY A 118 -22.55 -35.05 -3.59
CA GLY A 118 -23.27 -35.87 -4.54
C GLY A 118 -24.80 -35.80 -4.39
N LYS A 119 -25.32 -34.79 -3.70
CA LYS A 119 -26.76 -34.56 -3.46
C LYS A 119 -27.05 -33.07 -3.18
N LYS A 120 -28.31 -32.65 -3.35
CA LYS A 120 -28.76 -31.30 -2.95
C LYS A 120 -28.91 -31.25 -1.42
N LEU A 121 -27.86 -30.82 -0.72
CA LEU A 121 -27.75 -30.76 0.74
C LEU A 121 -27.80 -29.32 1.26
N LEU A 122 -27.19 -28.38 0.54
CA LEU A 122 -26.93 -27.00 0.94
C LEU A 122 -27.82 -26.02 0.20
N HIS A 123 -28.29 -24.98 0.91
CA HIS A 123 -29.02 -23.86 0.36
C HIS A 123 -28.24 -22.55 0.59
N PRO A 124 -28.10 -21.65 -0.41
CA PRO A 124 -27.31 -20.41 -0.28
C PRO A 124 -27.72 -19.53 0.90
N ASN A 125 -29.02 -19.32 1.10
CA ASN A 125 -29.54 -18.46 2.18
C ASN A 125 -29.63 -19.17 3.53
N ASP A 126 -30.19 -20.40 3.56
CA ASP A 126 -30.52 -21.07 4.81
C ASP A 126 -29.29 -21.67 5.50
N ASP A 127 -28.27 -22.05 4.75
CA ASP A 127 -27.07 -22.72 5.25
C ASP A 127 -25.82 -21.86 5.17
N ILE A 128 -25.49 -21.34 3.98
CA ILE A 128 -24.24 -20.56 3.80
C ILE A 128 -24.34 -19.18 4.43
N ASN A 129 -25.52 -18.53 4.31
CA ASN A 129 -25.78 -17.20 4.89
C ASN A 129 -26.41 -17.25 6.29
N LYS A 130 -26.45 -18.43 6.91
CA LYS A 130 -27.06 -18.62 8.25
C LYS A 130 -26.47 -17.66 9.27
N SER A 131 -27.35 -17.00 10.05
CA SER A 131 -27.01 -16.01 11.09
C SER A 131 -26.34 -14.73 10.56
N GLN A 132 -26.45 -14.43 9.27
CA GLN A 132 -25.75 -13.35 8.58
C GLN A 132 -26.71 -12.48 7.75
N SER A 133 -26.25 -11.28 7.41
CA SER A 133 -26.78 -10.41 6.36
C SER A 133 -25.66 -10.00 5.42
N SER A 134 -25.99 -9.58 4.20
CA SER A 134 -25.00 -8.92 3.34
C SER A 134 -24.42 -7.66 4.01
N ASN A 135 -25.21 -7.02 4.85
CA ASN A 135 -24.84 -5.75 5.48
C ASN A 135 -23.70 -5.90 6.51
N ASP A 136 -23.60 -7.04 7.17
CA ASP A 136 -22.49 -7.33 8.10
C ASP A 136 -21.40 -8.20 7.48
N THR A 137 -21.70 -9.03 6.47
CA THR A 137 -20.70 -9.89 5.80
C THR A 137 -19.75 -9.08 4.91
N PHE A 138 -20.28 -8.19 4.08
CA PHE A 138 -19.42 -7.45 3.13
C PHE A 138 -18.40 -6.56 3.84
N PRO A 139 -18.75 -5.71 4.83
CA PRO A 139 -17.74 -4.95 5.58
C PRO A 139 -16.75 -5.84 6.34
N THR A 140 -17.18 -7.00 6.84
CA THR A 140 -16.27 -7.98 7.44
C THR A 140 -15.26 -8.52 6.41
N ALA A 141 -15.72 -8.89 5.21
CA ALA A 141 -14.82 -9.30 4.12
C ALA A 141 -13.86 -8.20 3.70
N MET A 142 -14.31 -6.92 3.69
CA MET A 142 -13.44 -5.77 3.44
C MET A 142 -12.30 -5.69 4.46
N HIS A 143 -12.59 -5.82 5.75
CA HIS A 143 -11.60 -5.75 6.81
C HIS A 143 -10.62 -6.92 6.75
N ILE A 144 -11.10 -8.15 6.55
CA ILE A 144 -10.24 -9.33 6.38
C ILE A 144 -9.29 -9.14 5.19
N ALA A 145 -9.81 -8.75 4.02
CA ALA A 145 -9.01 -8.52 2.82
C ALA A 145 -7.96 -7.42 3.02
N ALA A 146 -8.35 -6.31 3.67
CA ALA A 146 -7.47 -5.18 3.93
C ALA A 146 -6.30 -5.55 4.86
N VAL A 147 -6.57 -6.26 5.96
CA VAL A 147 -5.53 -6.71 6.91
C VAL A 147 -4.56 -7.67 6.22
N ILE A 148 -5.06 -8.66 5.47
CA ILE A 148 -4.21 -9.61 4.75
C ILE A 148 -3.34 -8.88 3.70
N ALA A 149 -3.92 -7.97 2.91
CA ALA A 149 -3.18 -7.22 1.90
C ALA A 149 -2.03 -6.39 2.51
N ILE A 150 -2.24 -5.84 3.69
CA ILE A 150 -1.21 -5.04 4.38
C ILE A 150 -0.18 -5.95 5.05
N GLU A 151 -0.59 -6.91 5.87
CA GLU A 151 0.33 -7.70 6.68
C GLU A 151 1.14 -8.71 5.85
N ASP A 152 0.54 -9.31 4.81
CA ASP A 152 1.20 -10.36 4.02
C ASP A 152 1.91 -9.83 2.77
N HIS A 153 1.59 -8.62 2.30
CA HIS A 153 2.18 -8.08 1.08
C HIS A 153 2.86 -6.74 1.27
N LEU A 154 2.18 -5.75 1.86
CA LEU A 154 2.75 -4.40 1.97
C LEU A 154 3.90 -4.33 2.98
N PHE A 155 3.74 -4.88 4.18
CA PHE A 155 4.81 -4.85 5.18
C PHE A 155 6.07 -5.59 4.73
N PRO A 156 6.02 -6.81 4.17
CA PRO A 156 7.22 -7.45 3.64
C PRO A 156 7.93 -6.62 2.55
N ALA A 157 7.18 -5.94 1.69
CA ALA A 157 7.76 -5.05 0.69
C ALA A 157 8.47 -3.84 1.32
N MET A 158 7.88 -3.24 2.35
CA MET A 158 8.49 -2.13 3.09
C MET A 158 9.75 -2.57 3.84
N GLU A 159 9.73 -3.73 4.50
CA GLU A 159 10.89 -4.31 5.19
C GLU A 159 12.05 -4.60 4.23
N LEU A 160 11.74 -5.11 3.02
CA LEU A 160 12.72 -5.32 1.95
C LEU A 160 13.42 -4.01 1.59
N LEU A 161 12.68 -2.94 1.35
CA LEU A 161 13.23 -1.62 0.99
C LEU A 161 14.06 -1.02 2.14
N VAL A 162 13.57 -1.11 3.38
CA VAL A 162 14.30 -0.69 4.58
C VAL A 162 15.63 -1.43 4.74
N SER A 163 15.62 -2.74 4.52
CA SER A 163 16.83 -3.57 4.56
C SER A 163 17.87 -3.13 3.52
N THR A 164 17.40 -2.82 2.31
CA THR A 164 18.27 -2.31 1.25
C THR A 164 18.86 -0.94 1.60
N PHE A 165 18.07 -0.03 2.14
CA PHE A 165 18.59 1.27 2.58
C PHE A 165 19.62 1.13 3.71
N LYS A 166 19.41 0.25 4.69
CA LYS A 166 20.39 -0.03 5.75
C LYS A 166 21.74 -0.51 5.18
N ARG A 167 21.71 -1.36 4.16
CA ARG A 167 22.92 -1.80 3.45
C ARG A 167 23.59 -0.63 2.76
N LEU A 168 22.84 0.16 1.99
CA LEU A 168 23.37 1.32 1.27
C LEU A 168 23.92 2.40 2.22
N GLU A 169 23.31 2.65 3.37
CA GLU A 169 23.85 3.54 4.39
C GLU A 169 25.27 3.12 4.79
N LYS A 170 25.45 1.84 5.11
CA LYS A 170 26.74 1.29 5.52
C LYS A 170 27.78 1.35 4.39
N GLU A 171 27.41 1.01 3.17
CA GLU A 171 28.29 1.02 2.00
C GLU A 171 28.76 2.43 1.61
N ASN A 172 28.02 3.47 2.00
CA ASN A 172 28.28 4.87 1.67
C ASN A 172 28.70 5.71 2.87
N GLU A 173 29.10 5.08 3.98
CA GLU A 173 29.70 5.78 5.13
C GLU A 173 30.94 6.59 4.71
N GLY A 174 31.05 7.82 5.22
CA GLY A 174 32.20 8.70 4.95
C GLY A 174 32.20 9.38 3.59
N ILE A 175 31.27 9.09 2.69
CA ILE A 175 31.13 9.79 1.42
C ILE A 175 30.37 11.09 1.66
N VAL A 176 31.08 12.23 1.57
CA VAL A 176 30.49 13.56 1.76
C VAL A 176 30.18 14.21 0.41
N LYS A 177 29.06 14.88 0.33
CA LYS A 177 28.54 15.57 -0.86
C LYS A 177 27.94 16.94 -0.48
N SER A 178 27.69 17.77 -1.47
CA SER A 178 26.89 18.99 -1.26
C SER A 178 25.44 18.60 -0.89
N GLY A 179 24.96 19.10 0.24
CA GLY A 179 23.53 19.10 0.52
C GLY A 179 22.80 20.09 -0.39
N ARG A 180 21.49 19.91 -0.56
CA ARG A 180 20.64 20.84 -1.33
C ARG A 180 19.36 21.13 -0.59
N THR A 181 19.01 22.42 -0.53
CA THR A 181 17.68 22.91 -0.13
C THR A 181 17.19 23.84 -1.22
N HIS A 182 15.90 23.80 -1.54
CA HIS A 182 15.32 24.55 -2.67
C HIS A 182 15.99 24.24 -4.04
N LEU A 183 16.59 23.07 -4.19
CA LEU A 183 17.48 22.67 -5.31
C LEU A 183 18.72 23.57 -5.45
N GLN A 184 19.03 24.41 -4.46
CA GLN A 184 20.23 25.22 -4.40
C GLN A 184 21.29 24.55 -3.51
N ASP A 185 22.56 24.84 -3.78
CA ASP A 185 23.68 24.34 -2.99
C ASP A 185 23.54 24.75 -1.52
N ALA A 186 23.77 23.80 -0.65
CA ALA A 186 23.73 23.98 0.80
C ALA A 186 25.03 23.44 1.43
N VAL A 187 25.06 23.39 2.76
CA VAL A 187 26.19 22.84 3.51
C VAL A 187 26.36 21.33 3.26
N PRO A 188 27.56 20.80 3.49
CA PRO A 188 27.86 19.37 3.29
C PRO A 188 26.98 18.43 4.10
N ILE A 189 26.69 17.28 3.51
CA ILE A 189 26.00 16.15 4.11
C ILE A 189 26.70 14.84 3.70
N ALA A 190 26.72 13.84 4.57
CA ALA A 190 27.15 12.51 4.15
C ALA A 190 26.03 11.82 3.34
N PHE A 191 26.40 11.12 2.27
CA PHE A 191 25.42 10.40 1.45
C PHE A 191 24.68 9.33 2.24
N SER A 192 25.36 8.68 3.19
CA SER A 192 24.71 7.77 4.16
C SER A 192 23.63 8.47 5.02
N GLN A 193 23.82 9.73 5.40
CA GLN A 193 22.82 10.51 6.13
C GLN A 193 21.58 10.80 5.26
N GLU A 194 21.78 11.13 3.98
CA GLU A 194 20.67 11.31 3.04
C GLU A 194 19.86 10.03 2.87
N ILE A 195 20.53 8.87 2.69
CA ILE A 195 19.88 7.55 2.61
C ILE A 195 19.16 7.22 3.93
N SER A 196 19.73 7.54 5.08
CA SER A 196 19.09 7.33 6.38
C SER A 196 17.76 8.10 6.51
N GLY A 197 17.69 9.28 5.89
CA GLY A 197 16.45 10.05 5.79
C GLY A 197 15.38 9.30 4.98
N TRP A 198 15.74 8.72 3.84
CA TRP A 198 14.83 7.90 3.04
C TRP A 198 14.35 6.67 3.80
N ARG A 199 15.24 5.95 4.47
CA ARG A 199 14.89 4.81 5.32
C ARG A 199 13.91 5.20 6.42
N ALA A 200 14.20 6.28 7.14
CA ALA A 200 13.34 6.74 8.23
C ALA A 200 11.93 7.13 7.77
N MET A 201 11.77 7.64 6.54
CA MET A 201 10.46 7.91 5.95
C MET A 201 9.62 6.63 5.83
N ILE A 202 10.23 5.51 5.42
CA ILE A 202 9.53 4.22 5.29
C ILE A 202 9.22 3.63 6.66
N GLU A 203 10.20 3.56 7.57
CA GLU A 203 10.02 3.01 8.92
C GLU A 203 8.93 3.75 9.73
N LYS A 204 8.88 5.08 9.61
CA LYS A 204 7.86 5.87 10.31
C LYS A 204 6.45 5.68 9.74
N THR A 205 6.31 5.58 8.41
CA THR A 205 5.01 5.32 7.81
C THR A 205 4.55 3.88 8.04
N GLU A 206 5.46 2.91 8.11
CA GLU A 206 5.12 1.55 8.54
C GLU A 206 4.52 1.54 9.95
N ALA A 207 5.15 2.26 10.88
CA ALA A 207 4.61 2.40 12.24
C ALA A 207 3.21 3.06 12.26
N GLN A 208 2.97 4.07 11.42
CA GLN A 208 1.64 4.70 11.29
C GLN A 208 0.60 3.72 10.75
N ILE A 209 0.93 2.92 9.73
CA ILE A 209 0.05 1.88 9.20
C ILE A 209 -0.24 0.84 10.27
N LYS A 210 0.76 0.37 11.03
CA LYS A 210 0.58 -0.58 12.14
C LYS A 210 -0.42 -0.08 13.18
N VAL A 211 -0.34 1.19 13.56
CA VAL A 211 -1.30 1.80 14.51
C VAL A 211 -2.73 1.80 13.93
N SER A 212 -2.89 2.04 12.63
CA SER A 212 -4.21 2.10 12.01
C SER A 212 -4.91 0.74 11.88
N LEU A 213 -4.17 -0.38 11.94
CA LEU A 213 -4.75 -1.72 11.78
C LEU A 213 -5.72 -2.11 12.90
N ALA A 214 -5.63 -1.49 14.08
CA ALA A 214 -6.51 -1.84 15.21
C ALA A 214 -7.99 -1.76 14.82
N GLY A 215 -8.40 -0.68 14.15
CA GLY A 215 -9.79 -0.53 13.68
C GLY A 215 -10.18 -1.52 12.56
N LEU A 216 -9.23 -1.90 11.70
CA LEU A 216 -9.51 -2.91 10.66
C LEU A 216 -9.64 -4.33 11.22
N LYS A 217 -9.12 -4.59 12.41
CA LYS A 217 -9.24 -5.90 13.09
C LYS A 217 -10.58 -6.10 13.79
N GLU A 218 -11.42 -5.07 13.85
CA GLU A 218 -12.78 -5.16 14.39
C GLU A 218 -13.77 -5.57 13.29
N LEU A 219 -14.57 -6.62 13.56
CA LEU A 219 -15.47 -7.20 12.57
C LEU A 219 -16.95 -6.83 12.83
N ALA A 220 -17.66 -6.47 11.77
CA ALA A 220 -19.08 -6.14 11.80
C ALA A 220 -19.98 -7.37 11.94
N LEU A 221 -19.48 -8.57 11.62
CA LEU A 221 -20.29 -9.80 11.57
C LEU A 221 -20.95 -10.09 12.92
N GLY A 222 -22.23 -10.48 12.85
CA GLY A 222 -23.11 -10.61 14.00
C GLY A 222 -24.08 -9.46 14.17
N GLY A 223 -23.85 -8.30 13.52
CA GLY A 223 -24.79 -7.19 13.51
C GLY A 223 -26.03 -7.44 12.66
N THR A 224 -25.94 -8.36 11.72
CA THR A 224 -26.98 -8.68 10.75
C THR A 224 -27.47 -7.47 9.93
N ALA A 225 -28.78 -7.26 9.81
CA ALA A 225 -29.34 -6.28 8.87
C ALA A 225 -29.06 -4.81 9.24
N VAL A 226 -29.16 -4.47 10.54
CA VAL A 226 -29.10 -3.07 11.03
C VAL A 226 -28.27 -2.91 12.32
N GLY A 227 -27.52 -3.95 12.72
CA GLY A 227 -26.67 -3.91 13.90
C GLY A 227 -27.25 -4.54 15.17
N THR A 228 -28.53 -4.98 15.13
CA THR A 228 -29.23 -5.54 16.29
C THR A 228 -28.98 -7.03 16.52
N GLY A 229 -28.33 -7.71 15.58
CA GLY A 229 -28.08 -9.16 15.67
C GLY A 229 -29.33 -10.03 15.46
N LEU A 230 -30.36 -9.50 14.80
CA LEU A 230 -31.61 -10.25 14.56
C LEU A 230 -31.32 -11.58 13.86
N ASN A 231 -31.83 -12.68 14.44
CA ASN A 231 -31.67 -14.06 13.96
C ASN A 231 -30.26 -14.66 14.11
N ALA A 232 -29.29 -13.95 14.67
CA ALA A 232 -28.03 -14.53 15.09
C ALA A 232 -28.14 -15.14 16.50
N PRO A 233 -27.57 -16.31 16.78
CA PRO A 233 -27.53 -16.83 18.14
C PRO A 233 -26.57 -16.03 19.01
N GLU A 234 -26.81 -16.02 20.32
CA GLU A 234 -25.92 -15.42 21.30
C GLU A 234 -24.49 -15.97 21.18
N GLY A 235 -23.47 -15.11 21.19
CA GLY A 235 -22.06 -15.45 21.06
C GLY A 235 -21.59 -15.75 19.62
N PHE A 236 -22.47 -15.58 18.63
CA PHE A 236 -22.10 -15.83 17.22
C PHE A 236 -20.99 -14.89 16.73
N ASP A 237 -21.05 -13.63 17.08
CA ASP A 237 -20.10 -12.59 16.68
C ASP A 237 -18.70 -12.82 17.29
N GLU A 238 -18.63 -13.22 18.56
CA GLU A 238 -17.36 -13.57 19.20
C GLU A 238 -16.75 -14.85 18.61
N GLU A 239 -17.57 -15.89 18.46
CA GLU A 239 -17.10 -17.17 17.93
C GLU A 239 -16.65 -17.03 16.47
N VAL A 240 -17.38 -16.29 15.63
CA VAL A 240 -16.97 -16.08 14.23
C VAL A 240 -15.68 -15.28 14.12
N ALA A 241 -15.46 -14.22 14.94
CA ALA A 241 -14.22 -13.46 14.94
C ALA A 241 -13.02 -14.35 15.34
N LYS A 242 -13.21 -15.21 16.34
CA LYS A 242 -12.22 -16.22 16.73
C LYS A 242 -11.90 -17.18 15.57
N GLN A 243 -12.91 -17.68 14.87
CA GLN A 243 -12.69 -18.62 13.74
C GLN A 243 -12.04 -17.91 12.54
N VAL A 244 -12.38 -16.65 12.25
CA VAL A 244 -11.68 -15.83 11.25
C VAL A 244 -10.20 -15.71 11.61
N SER A 245 -9.89 -15.47 12.89
CA SER A 245 -8.50 -15.37 13.35
C SER A 245 -7.73 -16.67 13.15
N VAL A 246 -8.35 -17.82 13.48
CA VAL A 246 -7.73 -19.14 13.30
C VAL A 246 -7.47 -19.45 11.82
N ILE A 247 -8.45 -19.20 10.95
CA ILE A 247 -8.35 -19.55 9.53
C ILE A 247 -7.36 -18.63 8.80
N SER A 248 -7.39 -17.33 9.10
CA SER A 248 -6.52 -16.33 8.44
C SER A 248 -5.10 -16.26 9.01
N GLY A 249 -4.88 -16.78 10.23
CA GLY A 249 -3.62 -16.59 10.96
C GLY A 249 -3.38 -15.15 11.42
N LYS A 250 -4.43 -14.32 11.45
CA LYS A 250 -4.39 -12.91 11.87
C LYS A 250 -5.31 -12.70 13.07
N GLU A 251 -5.02 -11.69 13.89
CA GLU A 251 -5.90 -11.36 15.01
C GLU A 251 -7.09 -10.53 14.52
N PHE A 252 -8.30 -10.99 14.83
CA PHE A 252 -9.55 -10.27 14.65
C PHE A 252 -10.41 -10.39 15.90
N VAL A 253 -11.17 -9.34 16.17
CA VAL A 253 -12.11 -9.27 17.28
C VAL A 253 -13.49 -8.83 16.77
N THR A 254 -14.53 -9.13 17.52
CA THR A 254 -15.85 -8.58 17.22
C THR A 254 -15.89 -7.09 17.56
N SER A 255 -16.51 -6.26 16.71
CA SER A 255 -16.72 -4.84 17.02
C SER A 255 -17.65 -4.70 18.21
N ASP A 256 -17.33 -3.81 19.13
CA ASP A 256 -18.12 -3.49 20.31
C ASP A 256 -19.42 -2.74 19.96
N ASN A 257 -19.44 -2.08 18.79
CA ASN A 257 -20.59 -1.34 18.29
C ASN A 257 -20.95 -1.73 16.85
N LYS A 258 -21.89 -2.66 16.69
CA LYS A 258 -22.32 -3.14 15.39
C LYS A 258 -23.01 -2.06 14.53
N TYR A 259 -23.65 -1.07 15.15
CA TYR A 259 -24.27 0.04 14.43
C TYR A 259 -23.21 0.90 13.74
N HIS A 260 -22.12 1.20 14.44
CA HIS A 260 -20.95 1.87 13.87
C HIS A 260 -20.32 1.03 12.76
N ALA A 261 -20.07 -0.25 13.01
CA ALA A 261 -19.38 -1.13 12.07
C ALA A 261 -20.10 -1.32 10.71
N LEU A 262 -21.45 -1.24 10.71
CA LEU A 262 -22.26 -1.31 9.48
C LEU A 262 -22.23 0.01 8.71
N THR A 263 -22.26 1.14 9.39
CA THR A 263 -22.43 2.47 8.78
C THR A 263 -21.13 3.19 8.50
N SER A 264 -20.18 3.18 9.42
CA SER A 264 -18.88 3.85 9.24
C SER A 264 -17.87 2.97 8.49
N LYS A 265 -17.00 3.64 7.75
CA LYS A 265 -15.83 3.03 7.09
C LYS A 265 -14.54 3.79 7.46
N ASP A 266 -14.57 4.44 8.62
CA ASP A 266 -13.48 5.28 9.14
C ASP A 266 -12.18 4.52 9.34
N ALA A 267 -12.21 3.25 9.74
CA ALA A 267 -11.02 2.40 9.84
C ALA A 267 -10.29 2.25 8.48
N LEU A 268 -11.05 2.08 7.39
CA LEU A 268 -10.49 2.04 6.04
C LEU A 268 -9.93 3.39 5.61
N VAL A 269 -10.62 4.49 5.93
CA VAL A 269 -10.14 5.86 5.64
C VAL A 269 -8.85 6.15 6.39
N PHE A 270 -8.79 5.83 7.67
CA PHE A 270 -7.61 6.09 8.50
C PHE A 270 -6.39 5.30 8.00
N THR A 271 -6.58 4.03 7.71
CA THR A 271 -5.48 3.18 7.19
C THR A 271 -5.06 3.61 5.79
N HIS A 272 -6.01 3.97 4.91
CA HIS A 272 -5.68 4.47 3.58
C HIS A 272 -4.93 5.81 3.64
N GLY A 273 -5.30 6.69 4.59
CA GLY A 273 -4.56 7.92 4.87
C GLY A 273 -3.10 7.67 5.26
N ALA A 274 -2.83 6.61 6.05
CA ALA A 274 -1.46 6.20 6.36
C ALA A 274 -0.72 5.63 5.12
N MET A 275 -1.39 4.85 4.27
CA MET A 275 -0.83 4.41 2.98
C MET A 275 -0.56 5.59 2.03
N LYS A 276 -1.40 6.63 2.03
CA LYS A 276 -1.15 7.87 1.31
C LYS A 276 0.11 8.56 1.80
N ALA A 277 0.37 8.61 3.11
CA ALA A 277 1.61 9.16 3.65
C ALA A 277 2.84 8.39 3.15
N LEU A 278 2.75 7.05 3.06
CA LEU A 278 3.79 6.23 2.42
C LEU A 278 3.99 6.60 0.95
N ALA A 279 2.91 6.77 0.19
CA ALA A 279 2.98 7.19 -1.22
C ALA A 279 3.67 8.56 -1.38
N CYS A 280 3.38 9.53 -0.51
CA CYS A 280 4.07 10.82 -0.49
C CYS A 280 5.58 10.68 -0.27
N ASN A 281 5.99 9.82 0.67
CA ASN A 281 7.39 9.55 0.94
C ASN A 281 8.09 8.84 -0.23
N LEU A 282 7.44 7.84 -0.83
CA LEU A 282 7.98 7.14 -2.00
C LEU A 282 8.11 8.07 -3.22
N MET A 283 7.16 8.99 -3.43
CA MET A 283 7.24 10.03 -4.45
C MET A 283 8.50 10.89 -4.25
N LYS A 284 8.74 11.34 -3.02
CA LYS A 284 9.91 12.15 -2.66
C LYS A 284 11.21 11.37 -2.86
N ILE A 285 11.29 10.14 -2.39
CA ILE A 285 12.48 9.29 -2.53
C ILE A 285 12.80 9.03 -4.02
N ALA A 286 11.80 8.66 -4.81
CA ALA A 286 11.98 8.42 -6.24
C ALA A 286 12.43 9.66 -6.99
N ASN A 287 11.91 10.85 -6.63
CA ASN A 287 12.35 12.11 -7.21
C ASN A 287 13.79 12.47 -6.82
N ASP A 288 14.19 12.28 -5.57
CA ASP A 288 15.59 12.52 -5.15
C ASP A 288 16.55 11.61 -5.93
N ILE A 289 16.27 10.32 -6.01
CA ILE A 289 17.10 9.35 -6.74
C ILE A 289 17.20 9.75 -8.22
N ARG A 290 16.06 10.11 -8.84
CA ARG A 290 16.03 10.56 -10.24
C ARG A 290 16.84 11.81 -10.48
N TRP A 291 16.76 12.80 -9.56
CA TRP A 291 17.57 14.02 -9.63
C TRP A 291 19.07 13.73 -9.47
N LEU A 292 19.46 12.95 -8.47
CA LEU A 292 20.85 12.60 -8.21
C LEU A 292 21.48 11.81 -9.38
N ALA A 293 20.67 10.98 -10.07
CA ALA A 293 21.11 10.19 -11.22
C ALA A 293 21.03 10.93 -12.55
N SER A 294 20.54 12.18 -12.58
CA SER A 294 20.32 12.93 -13.83
C SER A 294 21.63 13.18 -14.59
N GLY A 295 21.57 13.11 -15.90
CA GLY A 295 22.73 13.35 -16.78
C GLY A 295 22.79 12.36 -17.93
N PRO A 296 23.96 11.79 -18.25
CA PRO A 296 25.15 11.60 -17.38
C PRO A 296 26.15 12.77 -17.33
N ARG A 297 26.09 13.74 -18.25
CA ARG A 297 27.09 14.84 -18.30
C ARG A 297 26.51 16.18 -17.88
N ASP A 298 25.28 16.50 -18.33
CA ASP A 298 24.64 17.82 -18.16
C ASP A 298 23.70 17.90 -16.94
N GLY A 299 23.61 16.81 -16.16
CA GLY A 299 22.83 16.74 -14.93
C GLY A 299 23.69 16.66 -13.67
N LEU A 300 23.08 16.29 -12.54
CA LEU A 300 23.79 16.17 -11.27
C LEU A 300 24.81 15.03 -11.30
N GLY A 301 24.43 13.86 -11.79
CA GLY A 301 25.32 12.72 -11.99
C GLY A 301 26.04 12.23 -10.73
N GLU A 302 25.44 12.44 -9.54
CA GLU A 302 26.05 12.09 -8.26
C GLU A 302 25.89 10.62 -7.86
N ILE A 303 24.93 9.93 -8.49
CA ILE A 303 24.75 8.48 -8.33
C ILE A 303 24.58 7.78 -9.67
N PHE A 304 24.88 6.50 -9.69
CA PHE A 304 24.50 5.60 -10.75
C PHE A 304 23.33 4.72 -10.28
N ILE A 305 22.40 4.46 -11.21
CA ILE A 305 21.28 3.53 -11.03
C ILE A 305 21.37 2.43 -12.12
N PRO A 306 20.73 1.27 -11.95
CA PRO A 306 20.69 0.23 -12.97
C PRO A 306 20.09 0.70 -14.29
N GLU A 307 20.65 0.20 -15.38
CA GLU A 307 20.16 0.36 -16.74
C GLU A 307 19.25 -0.82 -17.06
N ASN A 308 17.93 -0.60 -17.11
CA ASN A 308 16.96 -1.69 -17.26
C ASN A 308 16.47 -1.84 -18.70
N GLU A 309 16.27 -0.72 -19.41
CA GLU A 309 15.74 -0.72 -20.78
C GLU A 309 16.38 0.40 -21.62
N PRO A 310 16.40 0.26 -22.96
CA PRO A 310 16.74 1.37 -23.85
C PRO A 310 15.80 2.54 -23.64
N GLY A 311 16.35 3.72 -23.38
CA GLY A 311 15.57 4.91 -22.97
C GLY A 311 15.02 5.76 -24.10
N SER A 312 15.35 5.47 -25.37
CA SER A 312 14.92 6.29 -26.50
C SER A 312 14.95 5.49 -27.81
N SER A 313 13.98 5.74 -28.67
CA SER A 313 13.93 5.19 -30.04
C SER A 313 14.84 5.95 -31.04
N ILE A 314 15.30 7.16 -30.70
CA ILE A 314 16.08 8.02 -31.61
C ILE A 314 17.42 8.50 -31.02
N MET A 315 17.68 8.28 -29.73
CA MET A 315 18.93 8.66 -29.05
C MET A 315 19.62 7.40 -28.53
N PRO A 316 20.52 6.78 -29.32
CA PRO A 316 21.22 5.55 -28.90
C PRO A 316 22.01 5.75 -27.60
N GLY A 317 21.90 4.82 -26.66
CA GLY A 317 22.62 4.86 -25.39
C GLY A 317 21.97 5.73 -24.30
N LYS A 318 20.81 6.36 -24.58
CA LYS A 318 20.03 7.05 -23.54
C LYS A 318 19.35 6.04 -22.63
N VAL A 319 19.52 6.20 -21.33
CA VAL A 319 18.86 5.39 -20.29
C VAL A 319 18.01 6.31 -19.42
N ASN A 320 16.76 5.91 -19.15
CA ASN A 320 15.84 6.69 -18.34
C ASN A 320 15.70 6.06 -16.94
N PRO A 321 15.35 6.85 -15.91
CA PRO A 321 15.10 6.36 -14.56
C PRO A 321 13.69 5.74 -14.44
N THR A 322 13.39 4.72 -15.26
CA THR A 322 12.04 4.17 -15.48
C THR A 322 11.37 3.66 -14.21
N GLN A 323 12.13 3.09 -13.29
CA GLN A 323 11.61 2.64 -12.00
C GLN A 323 11.19 3.80 -11.09
N CYS A 324 11.94 4.91 -11.12
CA CYS A 324 11.52 6.12 -10.42
C CYS A 324 10.24 6.72 -11.01
N GLU A 325 10.11 6.71 -12.34
CA GLU A 325 8.91 7.20 -13.04
C GLU A 325 7.69 6.34 -12.68
N SER A 326 7.84 5.01 -12.72
CA SER A 326 6.80 4.06 -12.32
C SER A 326 6.36 4.29 -10.88
N MET A 327 7.30 4.41 -9.94
CA MET A 327 6.99 4.65 -8.54
C MET A 327 6.25 5.98 -8.32
N THR A 328 6.60 7.04 -9.06
CA THR A 328 5.87 8.32 -8.97
C THR A 328 4.44 8.21 -9.50
N MET A 329 4.20 7.43 -10.56
CA MET A 329 2.84 7.16 -11.06
C MET A 329 2.02 6.33 -10.07
N VAL A 330 2.60 5.30 -9.45
CA VAL A 330 1.97 4.54 -8.36
C VAL A 330 1.54 5.47 -7.22
N ALA A 331 2.44 6.37 -6.79
CA ALA A 331 2.13 7.32 -5.73
C ALA A 331 0.95 8.25 -6.09
N VAL A 332 0.90 8.75 -7.33
CA VAL A 332 -0.24 9.56 -7.82
C VAL A 332 -1.54 8.77 -7.75
N GLN A 333 -1.54 7.50 -8.19
CA GLN A 333 -2.75 6.67 -8.18
C GLN A 333 -3.24 6.43 -6.75
N VAL A 334 -2.34 6.14 -5.81
CA VAL A 334 -2.70 5.94 -4.39
C VAL A 334 -3.30 7.22 -3.78
N MET A 335 -2.73 8.39 -4.09
CA MET A 335 -3.29 9.68 -3.64
C MET A 335 -4.69 9.93 -4.21
N ALA A 336 -4.93 9.57 -5.48
CA ALA A 336 -6.25 9.68 -6.11
C ALA A 336 -7.26 8.71 -5.49
N ASN A 337 -6.86 7.48 -5.21
CA ASN A 337 -7.70 6.48 -4.56
C ASN A 337 -8.12 6.90 -3.15
N ASP A 338 -7.29 7.66 -2.43
CA ASP A 338 -7.63 8.20 -1.11
C ASP A 338 -8.85 9.10 -1.15
N VAL A 339 -9.01 9.88 -2.22
CA VAL A 339 -10.21 10.70 -2.43
C VAL A 339 -11.44 9.81 -2.63
N ALA A 340 -11.34 8.75 -3.44
CA ALA A 340 -12.46 7.83 -3.66
C ALA A 340 -12.86 7.10 -2.36
N VAL A 341 -11.89 6.63 -1.58
CA VAL A 341 -12.11 5.97 -0.28
C VAL A 341 -12.81 6.92 0.70
N SER A 342 -12.28 8.13 0.88
CA SER A 342 -12.83 9.09 1.86
C SER A 342 -14.20 9.63 1.43
N MET A 343 -14.41 9.93 0.15
CA MET A 343 -15.72 10.36 -0.35
C MET A 343 -16.76 9.26 -0.21
N GLY A 344 -16.45 8.00 -0.58
CA GLY A 344 -17.34 6.87 -0.39
C GLY A 344 -17.68 6.64 1.08
N ALA A 345 -16.69 6.75 1.97
CA ALA A 345 -16.90 6.59 3.41
C ALA A 345 -17.73 7.72 4.04
N SER A 346 -17.67 8.95 3.49
CA SER A 346 -18.47 10.09 3.94
C SER A 346 -19.97 9.96 3.61
N GLN A 347 -20.32 9.01 2.75
CA GLN A 347 -21.70 8.70 2.39
C GLN A 347 -22.26 7.63 3.35
N GLY A 348 -23.49 7.34 3.21
CA GLY A 348 -24.21 6.42 4.08
C GLY A 348 -25.38 7.13 4.73
N ASN A 349 -26.46 6.39 4.84
CA ASN A 349 -27.70 6.95 5.38
C ASN A 349 -28.22 5.95 6.41
N PHE A 350 -28.46 6.45 7.63
CA PHE A 350 -28.94 5.67 8.75
C PHE A 350 -28.01 4.47 9.04
N GLU A 351 -28.49 3.25 8.90
CA GLU A 351 -27.83 2.03 9.42
C GLU A 351 -26.90 1.36 8.42
N LEU A 352 -26.63 1.95 7.23
CA LEU A 352 -25.77 1.31 6.21
C LEU A 352 -25.05 2.33 5.33
N ASN A 353 -23.79 2.06 5.05
CA ASN A 353 -23.04 2.65 3.94
C ASN A 353 -23.24 1.80 2.68
N VAL A 354 -23.62 2.43 1.56
CA VAL A 354 -23.84 1.74 0.27
C VAL A 354 -22.85 2.17 -0.81
N PHE A 355 -21.60 2.44 -0.42
CA PHE A 355 -20.45 2.72 -1.30
C PHE A 355 -19.31 1.71 -1.08
N MET A 356 -19.60 0.60 -0.40
CA MET A 356 -18.58 -0.34 0.04
C MET A 356 -17.75 -0.97 -1.10
N PRO A 357 -18.32 -1.37 -2.25
CA PRO A 357 -17.52 -1.93 -3.34
C PRO A 357 -16.46 -0.96 -3.89
N VAL A 358 -16.79 0.31 -4.11
CA VAL A 358 -15.82 1.29 -4.61
C VAL A 358 -14.76 1.63 -3.55
N ILE A 359 -15.13 1.67 -2.27
CA ILE A 359 -14.18 1.90 -1.18
C ILE A 359 -13.12 0.80 -1.17
N ILE A 360 -13.55 -0.47 -1.12
CA ILE A 360 -12.60 -1.57 -0.97
C ILE A 360 -11.79 -1.82 -2.25
N TYR A 361 -12.35 -1.58 -3.42
CA TYR A 361 -11.61 -1.65 -4.68
C TYR A 361 -10.41 -0.69 -4.68
N ASN A 362 -10.64 0.59 -4.37
CA ASN A 362 -9.59 1.59 -4.33
C ASN A 362 -8.57 1.33 -3.21
N PHE A 363 -9.04 0.84 -2.06
CA PHE A 363 -8.16 0.47 -0.95
C PHE A 363 -7.21 -0.66 -1.32
N LEU A 364 -7.74 -1.76 -1.85
CA LEU A 364 -6.94 -2.93 -2.22
C LEU A 364 -6.03 -2.65 -3.41
N GLN A 365 -6.49 -1.86 -4.39
CA GLN A 365 -5.63 -1.40 -5.48
C GLN A 365 -4.42 -0.62 -4.94
N SER A 366 -4.64 0.28 -3.98
CA SER A 366 -3.56 1.06 -3.37
C SER A 366 -2.57 0.17 -2.62
N ALA A 367 -3.05 -0.75 -1.79
CA ALA A 367 -2.19 -1.68 -1.06
C ALA A 367 -1.33 -2.54 -2.01
N LYS A 368 -1.95 -3.06 -3.06
CA LYS A 368 -1.29 -3.88 -4.08
C LYS A 368 -0.26 -3.07 -4.89
N LEU A 369 -0.63 -1.90 -5.39
CA LEU A 369 0.28 -1.05 -6.17
C LEU A 369 1.49 -0.61 -5.34
N LEU A 370 1.30 -0.29 -4.06
CA LEU A 370 2.41 0.04 -3.16
C LEU A 370 3.32 -1.16 -2.95
N ALA A 371 2.77 -2.34 -2.65
CA ALA A 371 3.58 -3.54 -2.43
C ALA A 371 4.37 -3.93 -3.68
N ASP A 372 3.71 -4.10 -4.82
CA ASP A 372 4.33 -4.48 -6.10
C ASP A 372 5.35 -3.42 -6.57
N GLY A 373 4.97 -2.13 -6.46
CA GLY A 373 5.80 -1.00 -6.84
C GLY A 373 7.07 -0.89 -6.00
N ILE A 374 6.98 -1.07 -4.67
CA ILE A 374 8.14 -1.07 -3.77
C ILE A 374 9.09 -2.22 -4.11
N VAL A 375 8.57 -3.42 -4.34
CA VAL A 375 9.40 -4.59 -4.72
C VAL A 375 10.12 -4.34 -6.05
N SER A 376 9.40 -3.85 -7.05
CA SER A 376 9.99 -3.51 -8.35
C SER A 376 11.05 -2.43 -8.23
N PHE A 377 10.74 -1.33 -7.56
CA PHE A 377 11.65 -0.21 -7.32
C PHE A 377 12.89 -0.63 -6.53
N ASN A 378 12.72 -1.46 -5.50
CA ASN A 378 13.83 -2.03 -4.74
C ASN A 378 14.75 -2.85 -5.65
N ASN A 379 14.19 -3.84 -6.35
CA ASN A 379 14.96 -4.84 -7.07
C ASN A 379 15.63 -4.30 -8.33
N HIS A 380 15.00 -3.35 -9.01
CA HIS A 380 15.45 -2.83 -10.31
C HIS A 380 16.02 -1.40 -10.25
N CYS A 381 16.03 -0.76 -9.08
CA CYS A 381 16.63 0.56 -8.91
C CYS A 381 17.49 0.64 -7.64
N VAL A 382 16.87 0.54 -6.46
CA VAL A 382 17.52 0.90 -5.19
C VAL A 382 18.71 -0.02 -4.87
N THR A 383 18.58 -1.32 -5.09
CA THR A 383 19.65 -2.30 -4.84
C THR A 383 20.94 -2.02 -5.63
N GLY A 384 20.83 -1.36 -6.77
CA GLY A 384 21.94 -1.06 -7.67
C GLY A 384 22.47 0.38 -7.58
N ILE A 385 21.98 1.18 -6.64
CA ILE A 385 22.50 2.54 -6.42
C ILE A 385 23.97 2.50 -6.03
N ARG A 386 24.79 3.29 -6.72
CA ARG A 386 26.21 3.47 -6.43
C ARG A 386 26.56 4.96 -6.43
N ALA A 387 27.34 5.42 -5.44
CA ALA A 387 27.84 6.78 -5.40
C ALA A 387 28.84 7.05 -6.55
N ASN A 388 28.67 8.14 -7.26
CA ASN A 388 29.71 8.71 -8.11
C ASN A 388 30.61 9.61 -7.26
N LYS A 389 31.56 8.98 -6.57
CA LYS A 389 32.45 9.65 -5.61
C LYS A 389 33.19 10.84 -6.21
N GLU A 390 33.67 10.71 -7.44
CA GLU A 390 34.39 11.78 -8.13
C GLU A 390 33.47 12.99 -8.36
N LYS A 391 32.24 12.77 -8.84
CA LYS A 391 31.30 13.85 -9.08
C LYS A 391 30.83 14.50 -7.78
N MET A 392 30.58 13.71 -6.73
CA MET A 392 30.24 14.22 -5.41
C MET A 392 31.35 15.08 -4.84
N ALA A 393 32.61 14.63 -4.89
CA ALA A 393 33.76 15.39 -4.44
C ALA A 393 33.96 16.67 -5.26
N HIS A 394 33.86 16.58 -6.59
CA HIS A 394 33.96 17.76 -7.48
C HIS A 394 32.90 18.81 -7.12
N ASN A 395 31.64 18.43 -6.99
CA ASN A 395 30.56 19.33 -6.64
C ASN A 395 30.76 19.93 -5.24
N LEU A 396 31.18 19.13 -4.27
CA LEU A 396 31.45 19.55 -2.92
C LEU A 396 32.53 20.65 -2.90
N HIS A 397 33.70 20.40 -3.48
CA HIS A 397 34.83 21.32 -3.41
C HIS A 397 34.61 22.60 -4.23
N ASN A 398 33.68 22.60 -5.19
CA ASN A 398 33.29 23.79 -5.94
C ASN A 398 32.14 24.60 -5.30
N SER A 399 31.53 24.09 -4.25
CA SER A 399 30.40 24.77 -3.59
C SER A 399 30.85 25.99 -2.82
N LEU A 400 30.27 27.15 -3.14
CA LEU A 400 30.51 28.38 -2.41
C LEU A 400 29.94 28.37 -0.98
N MET A 401 29.00 27.45 -0.70
CA MET A 401 28.37 27.33 0.62
C MET A 401 29.32 26.74 1.68
N LEU A 402 30.43 26.18 1.24
CA LEU A 402 31.54 25.79 2.12
C LEU A 402 32.13 26.96 2.90
N VAL A 403 31.96 28.20 2.44
CA VAL A 403 32.38 29.41 3.14
C VAL A 403 31.87 29.48 4.58
N THR A 404 30.76 28.79 4.87
CA THR A 404 30.17 28.66 6.22
C THR A 404 31.18 28.11 7.24
N ALA A 405 32.10 27.24 6.80
CA ALA A 405 33.19 26.73 7.66
C ALA A 405 34.13 27.83 8.18
N LEU A 406 34.22 28.93 7.47
CA LEU A 406 35.09 30.06 7.83
C LEU A 406 34.44 31.02 8.83
N ASN A 407 33.13 30.97 9.05
CA ASN A 407 32.41 31.86 9.95
C ASN A 407 33.06 32.02 11.34
N PRO A 408 33.52 30.92 12.01
CA PRO A 408 34.15 31.02 13.30
C PRO A 408 35.49 31.80 13.30
N TYR A 409 36.13 31.90 12.15
CA TYR A 409 37.49 32.48 12.01
C TYR A 409 37.48 33.90 11.45
N ILE A 410 36.60 34.21 10.52
CA ILE A 410 36.58 35.52 9.83
C ILE A 410 35.26 36.27 10.03
N GLY A 411 34.26 35.67 10.67
CA GLY A 411 32.94 36.23 10.86
C GLY A 411 32.05 36.16 9.61
N TYR A 412 30.74 36.25 9.82
CA TYR A 412 29.72 36.10 8.77
C TYR A 412 29.85 37.06 7.60
N GLU A 413 30.10 38.36 7.89
CA GLU A 413 30.20 39.37 6.85
C GLU A 413 31.42 39.18 5.93
N ASN A 414 32.57 38.78 6.48
CA ASN A 414 33.77 38.52 5.69
C ASN A 414 33.63 37.18 4.92
N ALA A 415 32.98 36.19 5.47
CA ALA A 415 32.61 34.97 4.75
C ALA A 415 31.69 35.31 3.55
N ALA A 416 30.69 36.15 3.74
CA ALA A 416 29.81 36.61 2.66
C ALA A 416 30.58 37.38 1.57
N LYS A 417 31.55 38.23 1.93
CA LYS A 417 32.44 38.93 0.96
C LYS A 417 33.29 37.93 0.18
N THR A 418 33.83 36.89 0.87
CA THR A 418 34.63 35.83 0.25
C THR A 418 33.82 35.08 -0.79
N ALA A 419 32.62 34.61 -0.44
CA ALA A 419 31.76 33.89 -1.36
C ALA A 419 31.33 34.74 -2.57
N LYS A 420 30.96 36.00 -2.35
CA LYS A 420 30.60 36.95 -3.44
C LYS A 420 31.76 37.20 -4.39
N LYS A 421 32.98 37.37 -3.86
CA LYS A 421 34.17 37.56 -4.69
C LYS A 421 34.50 36.29 -5.48
N ALA A 422 34.50 35.14 -4.83
CA ALA A 422 34.72 33.83 -5.47
C ALA A 422 33.74 33.61 -6.63
N HIS A 423 32.45 33.88 -6.43
CA HIS A 423 31.43 33.75 -7.47
C HIS A 423 31.64 34.75 -8.63
N LYS A 424 31.85 36.04 -8.32
CA LYS A 424 31.98 37.09 -9.32
C LYS A 424 33.20 36.90 -10.22
N GLU A 425 34.33 36.48 -9.65
CA GLU A 425 35.60 36.33 -10.32
C GLU A 425 35.87 34.91 -10.80
N ASN A 426 34.94 33.98 -10.53
CA ASN A 426 35.07 32.56 -10.84
C ASN A 426 36.38 31.93 -10.34
N ILE A 427 36.72 32.24 -9.10
CA ILE A 427 37.91 31.74 -8.39
C ILE A 427 37.49 30.89 -7.16
N SER A 428 38.43 30.15 -6.58
CA SER A 428 38.16 29.35 -5.39
C SER A 428 37.89 30.21 -4.15
N LEU A 429 37.23 29.64 -3.15
CA LEU A 429 37.05 30.28 -1.84
C LEU A 429 38.39 30.62 -1.20
N LYS A 430 39.43 29.78 -1.38
CA LYS A 430 40.78 30.01 -0.87
C LYS A 430 41.40 31.27 -1.52
N GLU A 431 41.41 31.31 -2.84
CA GLU A 431 41.94 32.49 -3.57
C GLU A 431 41.21 33.79 -3.20
N ALA A 432 39.90 33.74 -3.09
CA ALA A 432 39.11 34.90 -2.70
C ALA A 432 39.40 35.32 -1.25
N CYS A 433 39.48 34.39 -0.31
CA CYS A 433 39.75 34.68 1.11
C CYS A 433 41.14 35.30 1.32
N VAL A 434 42.14 34.70 0.69
CA VAL A 434 43.55 35.19 0.75
C VAL A 434 43.68 36.56 0.09
N SER A 435 43.09 36.78 -1.09
CA SER A 435 43.15 38.07 -1.79
C SER A 435 42.43 39.19 -1.04
N LEU A 436 41.44 38.88 -0.21
CA LEU A 436 40.76 39.82 0.67
C LEU A 436 41.53 40.07 1.99
N GLY A 437 42.62 39.35 2.23
CA GLY A 437 43.44 39.49 3.42
C GLY A 437 42.80 38.96 4.70
N PHE A 438 41.80 38.09 4.60
CA PHE A 438 41.10 37.57 5.78
C PHE A 438 41.83 36.40 6.44
N LEU A 439 42.50 35.54 5.67
CA LEU A 439 43.36 34.46 6.15
C LEU A 439 44.59 34.33 5.23
N THR A 440 45.69 33.77 5.76
CA THR A 440 46.79 33.29 4.90
C THR A 440 46.42 31.97 4.25
N ALA A 441 47.14 31.57 3.20
CA ALA A 441 46.89 30.31 2.50
C ALA A 441 47.05 29.11 3.46
N GLU A 442 48.08 29.14 4.31
CA GLU A 442 48.36 28.09 5.32
C GLU A 442 47.25 28.02 6.35
N LYS A 443 46.75 29.16 6.85
CA LYS A 443 45.71 29.20 7.85
C LYS A 443 44.37 28.75 7.27
N PHE A 444 44.12 29.09 5.98
CA PHE A 444 42.93 28.60 5.29
C PHE A 444 42.93 27.06 5.23
N ASP A 445 44.02 26.43 4.80
CA ASP A 445 44.15 24.98 4.71
C ASP A 445 44.04 24.30 6.10
N GLU A 446 44.55 24.94 7.15
CA GLU A 446 44.44 24.44 8.53
C GLU A 446 43.00 24.39 9.04
N VAL A 447 42.10 25.27 8.61
CA VAL A 447 40.75 25.43 9.19
C VAL A 447 39.62 24.97 8.26
N PHE A 448 39.92 24.71 7.00
CA PHE A 448 38.93 24.42 5.97
C PHE A 448 38.86 22.93 5.67
N HIS A 449 37.95 22.22 6.36
CA HIS A 449 37.74 20.80 6.24
C HIS A 449 36.25 20.51 5.90
N PRO A 450 35.85 20.57 4.62
CA PRO A 450 34.46 20.39 4.19
C PRO A 450 33.84 19.08 4.66
N GLU A 451 34.62 18.01 4.68
CA GLU A 451 34.15 16.68 5.06
C GLU A 451 33.72 16.60 6.55
N GLU A 452 34.38 17.39 7.40
CA GLU A 452 34.04 17.45 8.84
C GLU A 452 32.71 18.18 9.10
N MET A 453 32.26 19.03 8.18
CA MET A 453 31.02 19.79 8.32
C MET A 453 29.78 18.90 8.32
N ALA A 454 29.86 17.70 7.71
CA ALA A 454 28.77 16.73 7.70
C ALA A 454 28.60 16.03 9.06
N TYR A 455 29.59 16.11 9.95
CA TYR A 455 29.61 15.42 11.25
C TYR A 455 29.77 16.43 12.36
N PRO A 456 28.68 16.94 12.96
CA PRO A 456 28.79 17.90 14.06
C PRO A 456 29.57 17.27 15.22
N ARG A 457 30.54 18.01 15.75
CA ARG A 457 31.34 17.55 16.91
C ARG A 457 30.40 17.19 18.03
N LYS A 458 30.48 15.95 18.51
CA LYS A 458 29.82 15.57 19.76
C LYS A 458 30.37 16.49 20.85
N LYS A 459 29.49 17.30 21.46
CA LYS A 459 29.81 18.09 22.64
C LYS A 459 30.09 17.18 23.82
#